data_66cf2298df54653e8aa0d88f52bc69db
#
_entry.id   66cf2298df54653e8aa0d88f52bc69db
#
_cell.length_a   1.000
_cell.length_b   1.000
_cell.length_c   1.000
_cell.angle_alpha   90.00
_cell.angle_beta   90.00
_cell.angle_gamma   90.00
#
_symmetry.space_group_name_H-M   'P 1'
#
loop_
_entity.id
_entity.type
_entity.pdbx_description
1 polymer ?
#
loop_
_entity_poly.entity_id
_entity_poly.type
_entity_poly.pdbx_seq_one_letter_code
_entity_poly.pdbx_strand_id
1 'polypeptide(L)'
;NAIIKASNEIKNEDIQKAIIIGFEFFNQSTYNGFESLMLLSSSGEYKPFDKDSDGLILGEACSCVILENRKKADDDFEIVSYSNSFDNYSITSSNPNAIATFNCLNQALQNANLEISDLTCLKAHATGSENSNLSEVNAINNLFKHHKNSCDVVVLKPYIGHTLGSCGTNEIILLCESIKSGTLPKTINFKNEYETIFWEYMLDDS
;
A
#
# COMPACT_ATOMS: atom_id res chain seq x y z
N ASN A 1 10.81 1.53 -3.98
CA ASN A 1 12.19 1.12 -4.34
C ASN A 1 13.28 1.98 -3.66
N ALA A 2 13.11 3.29 -3.47
CA ALA A 2 14.12 4.15 -2.81
C ALA A 2 14.41 3.71 -1.37
N ILE A 3 13.37 3.35 -0.60
CA ILE A 3 13.50 2.83 0.77
C ILE A 3 14.30 1.54 0.79
N ILE A 4 14.00 0.59 -0.11
CA ILE A 4 14.73 -0.69 -0.22
C ILE A 4 16.19 -0.44 -0.56
N LYS A 5 16.47 0.43 -1.52
CA LYS A 5 17.85 0.78 -1.89
C LYS A 5 18.60 1.36 -0.71
N ALA A 6 18.04 2.38 -0.04
CA ALA A 6 18.64 3.00 1.12
C ALA A 6 18.88 2.00 2.27
N SER A 7 17.89 1.09 2.51
CA SER A 7 18.05 0.03 3.52
C SER A 7 19.20 -0.91 3.21
N ASN A 8 19.41 -1.26 1.93
CA ASN A 8 20.54 -2.10 1.51
C ASN A 8 21.88 -1.40 1.73
N GLU A 9 22.00 -0.14 1.31
CA GLU A 9 23.24 0.63 1.47
C GLU A 9 23.59 0.84 2.95
N ILE A 10 22.56 1.04 3.80
CA ILE A 10 22.75 1.11 5.25
C ILE A 10 23.18 -0.24 5.83
N LYS A 11 22.54 -1.35 5.42
CA LYS A 11 22.91 -2.70 5.87
C LYS A 11 24.31 -3.11 5.46
N ASN A 12 24.74 -2.69 4.28
CA ASN A 12 26.11 -2.94 3.77
C ASN A 12 27.16 -2.00 4.38
N GLU A 13 26.75 -1.08 5.27
CA GLU A 13 27.62 -0.08 5.90
C GLU A 13 28.19 0.95 4.91
N ASP A 14 27.67 1.03 3.68
CA ASP A 14 28.09 2.02 2.69
C ASP A 14 27.70 3.44 3.12
N ILE A 15 26.58 3.57 3.82
CA ILE A 15 26.09 4.82 4.41
C ILE A 15 25.53 4.58 5.82
N GLN A 16 25.56 5.59 6.68
CA GLN A 16 24.98 5.53 8.03
C GLN A 16 23.57 6.03 8.11
N LYS A 17 23.19 6.93 7.22
CA LYS A 17 21.90 7.61 7.22
C LYS A 17 21.47 7.96 5.80
N ALA A 18 20.20 7.82 5.51
CA ALA A 18 19.59 8.21 4.25
C ALA A 18 18.36 9.08 4.48
N ILE A 19 18.18 10.07 3.63
CA ILE A 19 16.96 10.89 3.55
C ILE A 19 16.25 10.51 2.25
N ILE A 20 15.01 10.01 2.38
CA ILE A 20 14.18 9.63 1.24
C ILE A 20 13.04 10.65 1.14
N ILE A 21 13.01 11.38 0.03
CA ILE A 21 11.99 12.39 -0.23
C ILE A 21 11.07 11.86 -1.33
N GLY A 22 9.77 11.83 -1.05
CA GLY A 22 8.71 11.61 -2.01
C GLY A 22 7.95 12.90 -2.23
N PHE A 23 7.70 13.27 -3.46
CA PHE A 23 6.85 14.42 -3.77
C PHE A 23 6.02 14.15 -5.02
N GLU A 24 4.83 14.72 -5.03
CA GLU A 24 3.93 14.76 -6.17
C GLU A 24 3.11 16.04 -6.10
N PHE A 25 3.09 16.78 -7.19
CA PHE A 25 2.29 17.98 -7.35
C PHE A 25 1.43 17.84 -8.59
N PHE A 26 0.30 18.54 -8.62
CA PHE A 26 -0.58 18.54 -9.77
C PHE A 26 0.18 18.87 -11.05
N ASN A 27 -0.02 18.02 -12.04
CA ASN A 27 0.54 18.17 -13.37
C ASN A 27 -0.53 17.84 -14.40
N GLN A 28 -0.84 18.80 -15.27
CA GLN A 28 -1.88 18.64 -16.28
C GLN A 28 -1.60 17.48 -17.25
N SER A 29 -0.34 17.22 -17.59
CA SER A 29 0.01 16.11 -18.48
C SER A 29 -0.23 14.76 -17.81
N THR A 30 0.10 14.63 -16.52
CA THR A 30 -0.19 13.44 -15.72
C THR A 30 -1.70 13.23 -15.61
N TYR A 31 -2.45 14.27 -15.26
CA TYR A 31 -3.91 14.21 -15.17
C TYR A 31 -4.52 13.73 -16.49
N ASN A 32 -4.18 14.38 -17.61
CA ASN A 32 -4.69 14.02 -18.95
C ASN A 32 -4.30 12.58 -19.33
N GLY A 33 -3.13 12.11 -18.90
CA GLY A 33 -2.70 10.71 -19.10
C GLY A 33 -3.64 9.72 -18.40
N PHE A 34 -3.92 9.93 -17.11
CA PHE A 34 -4.86 9.09 -16.37
C PHE A 34 -6.29 9.20 -16.89
N GLU A 35 -6.73 10.39 -17.26
CA GLU A 35 -8.06 10.62 -17.86
C GLU A 35 -8.20 9.88 -19.21
N SER A 36 -7.21 9.95 -20.09
CA SER A 36 -7.23 9.27 -21.38
C SER A 36 -7.22 7.75 -21.27
N LEU A 37 -6.70 7.21 -20.18
CA LEU A 37 -6.73 5.79 -19.84
C LEU A 37 -8.01 5.39 -19.08
N MET A 38 -8.93 6.33 -18.83
CA MET A 38 -10.18 6.11 -18.08
C MET A 38 -9.93 5.53 -16.68
N LEU A 39 -8.87 5.99 -16.00
CA LEU A 39 -8.50 5.51 -14.68
C LEU A 39 -8.99 6.42 -13.55
N LEU A 40 -9.45 7.64 -13.87
CA LEU A 40 -9.97 8.58 -12.87
C LEU A 40 -11.42 8.26 -12.52
N SER A 41 -11.78 8.46 -11.25
CA SER A 41 -13.15 8.30 -10.78
C SER A 41 -14.09 9.29 -11.49
N SER A 42 -15.17 8.79 -12.04
CA SER A 42 -16.22 9.59 -12.68
C SER A 42 -17.22 10.14 -11.67
N SER A 43 -17.38 9.47 -10.53
CA SER A 43 -18.27 9.91 -9.43
C SER A 43 -17.63 10.97 -8.53
N GLY A 44 -16.32 11.14 -8.58
CA GLY A 44 -15.57 12.00 -7.66
C GLY A 44 -15.45 11.41 -6.24
N GLU A 45 -15.82 10.15 -6.05
CA GLU A 45 -15.66 9.42 -4.79
C GLU A 45 -14.53 8.40 -4.91
N TYR A 46 -13.65 8.35 -3.93
CA TYR A 46 -12.60 7.34 -3.86
C TYR A 46 -13.12 6.11 -3.10
N LYS A 47 -13.41 5.03 -3.83
CA LYS A 47 -14.03 3.81 -3.30
C LYS A 47 -13.17 2.56 -3.57
N PRO A 48 -11.94 2.47 -3.03
CA PRO A 48 -11.11 1.30 -3.28
C PRO A 48 -11.75 0.06 -2.65
N PHE A 49 -11.67 -1.06 -3.37
CA PHE A 49 -12.23 -2.36 -3.00
C PHE A 49 -13.76 -2.43 -2.92
N ASP A 50 -14.47 -1.35 -3.12
CA ASP A 50 -15.92 -1.36 -3.27
C ASP A 50 -16.28 -1.85 -4.67
N LYS A 51 -17.37 -2.63 -4.82
CA LYS A 51 -17.81 -3.12 -6.13
C LYS A 51 -18.27 -1.99 -7.07
N ASP A 52 -18.65 -0.84 -6.49
CA ASP A 52 -19.02 0.36 -7.24
C ASP A 52 -17.83 1.32 -7.44
N SER A 53 -16.60 0.79 -7.25
CA SER A 53 -15.35 1.53 -7.51
C SER A 53 -15.24 1.85 -9.00
N ASP A 54 -15.05 3.13 -9.32
CA ASP A 54 -15.08 3.63 -10.70
C ASP A 54 -13.79 4.34 -11.12
N GLY A 55 -12.75 4.24 -10.29
CA GLY A 55 -11.45 4.83 -10.58
C GLY A 55 -10.76 5.44 -9.35
N LEU A 56 -9.64 6.09 -9.60
CA LEU A 56 -8.83 6.75 -8.59
C LEU A 56 -9.04 8.28 -8.60
N ILE A 57 -8.66 8.92 -7.51
CA ILE A 57 -8.55 10.37 -7.41
C ILE A 57 -7.07 10.69 -7.17
N LEU A 58 -6.50 11.56 -7.99
CA LEU A 58 -5.11 12.02 -7.81
C LEU A 58 -5.02 12.93 -6.59
N GLY A 59 -3.90 12.82 -5.86
CA GLY A 59 -3.58 13.65 -4.72
C GLY A 59 -2.20 14.29 -4.87
N GLU A 60 -1.91 15.27 -4.02
CA GLU A 60 -0.63 15.94 -3.93
C GLU A 60 -0.01 15.72 -2.56
N ALA A 61 1.29 15.50 -2.51
CA ALA A 61 2.01 15.44 -1.25
C ALA A 61 3.51 15.68 -1.43
N CYS A 62 4.13 16.15 -0.36
CA CYS A 62 5.58 16.14 -0.19
C CYS A 62 5.88 15.54 1.19
N SER A 63 6.68 14.50 1.22
CA SER A 63 6.98 13.76 2.45
C SER A 63 8.44 13.31 2.51
N CYS A 64 8.95 13.11 3.71
CA CYS A 64 10.34 12.75 3.96
C CYS A 64 10.43 11.66 5.01
N VAL A 65 11.18 10.60 4.71
CA VAL A 65 11.53 9.53 5.66
C VAL A 65 13.04 9.51 5.84
N ILE A 66 13.47 9.44 7.10
CA ILE A 66 14.88 9.29 7.45
C ILE A 66 15.11 7.86 7.93
N LEU A 67 16.05 7.17 7.28
CA LEU A 67 16.53 5.86 7.70
C LEU A 67 17.94 6.02 8.28
N GLU A 68 18.21 5.35 9.38
CA GLU A 68 19.56 5.33 9.97
C GLU A 68 19.87 4.00 10.66
N ASN A 69 21.14 3.64 10.64
CA ASN A 69 21.66 2.48 11.37
C ASN A 69 22.02 2.91 12.81
N ARG A 70 21.07 2.76 13.72
CA ARG A 70 21.26 3.00 15.15
C ARG A 70 20.38 2.07 15.98
N LYS A 71 20.70 1.99 17.26
CA LYS A 71 19.81 1.28 18.20
C LYS A 71 18.43 1.95 18.20
N LYS A 72 17.39 1.15 18.05
CA LYS A 72 15.98 1.57 18.08
C LYS A 72 15.66 2.28 19.41
N ALA A 73 15.04 3.45 19.33
CA ALA A 73 14.42 4.14 20.46
C ALA A 73 12.93 3.74 20.55
N ASP A 74 12.26 4.09 21.66
CA ASP A 74 10.89 3.64 21.93
C ASP A 74 9.88 4.13 20.88
N ASP A 75 10.11 5.31 20.30
CA ASP A 75 9.21 5.90 19.28
C ASP A 75 9.61 5.56 17.84
N ASP A 76 10.62 4.74 17.63
CA ASP A 76 11.08 4.40 16.30
C ASP A 76 10.32 3.20 15.72
N PHE A 77 10.22 3.21 14.38
CA PHE A 77 9.83 2.05 13.60
C PHE A 77 11.05 1.42 12.94
N GLU A 78 11.05 0.11 12.84
CA GLU A 78 12.14 -0.63 12.22
C GLU A 78 11.67 -1.31 10.94
N ILE A 79 12.47 -1.24 9.88
CA ILE A 79 12.26 -2.02 8.66
C ILE A 79 12.89 -3.39 8.88
N VAL A 80 12.09 -4.38 9.24
CA VAL A 80 12.55 -5.74 9.52
C VAL A 80 12.81 -6.54 8.25
N SER A 81 12.01 -6.33 7.21
CA SER A 81 12.18 -6.99 5.93
C SER A 81 11.57 -6.20 4.77
N TYR A 82 11.87 -6.64 3.56
CA TYR A 82 11.23 -6.20 2.33
C TYR A 82 11.35 -7.25 1.24
N SER A 83 10.50 -7.13 0.25
CA SER A 83 10.57 -7.89 -0.99
C SER A 83 10.24 -6.99 -2.18
N ASN A 84 10.65 -7.41 -3.34
CA ASN A 84 10.36 -6.75 -4.61
C ASN A 84 10.10 -7.82 -5.67
N SER A 85 9.05 -7.65 -6.44
CA SER A 85 8.73 -8.52 -7.56
C SER A 85 8.33 -7.68 -8.78
N PHE A 86 8.37 -8.29 -9.92
CA PHE A 86 7.98 -7.68 -11.18
C PHE A 86 6.76 -8.41 -11.75
N ASP A 87 5.69 -7.67 -12.01
CA ASP A 87 4.53 -8.18 -12.75
C ASP A 87 4.73 -7.90 -14.23
N ASN A 88 5.03 -8.94 -15.00
CA ASN A 88 5.27 -8.88 -16.44
C ASN A 88 4.03 -9.24 -17.28
N TYR A 89 2.84 -9.17 -16.68
CA TYR A 89 1.58 -9.54 -17.32
C TYR A 89 1.20 -8.58 -18.46
N SER A 90 1.20 -7.28 -18.17
CA SER A 90 0.80 -6.24 -19.13
C SER A 90 1.48 -4.90 -18.81
N ILE A 91 1.56 -4.03 -19.80
CA ILE A 91 2.07 -2.66 -19.63
C ILE A 91 1.09 -1.78 -18.85
N THR A 92 -0.21 -2.03 -18.99
CA THR A 92 -1.27 -1.16 -18.47
C THR A 92 -2.18 -1.80 -17.43
N SER A 93 -2.06 -3.12 -17.22
CA SER A 93 -2.97 -3.87 -16.33
C SER A 93 -2.20 -4.82 -15.43
N SER A 94 -2.62 -4.88 -14.17
CA SER A 94 -2.10 -5.87 -13.22
C SER A 94 -2.63 -7.27 -13.55
N ASN A 95 -1.85 -8.30 -13.22
CA ASN A 95 -2.26 -9.70 -13.39
C ASN A 95 -3.46 -10.01 -12.48
N PRO A 96 -4.61 -10.41 -13.01
CA PRO A 96 -5.79 -10.74 -12.19
C PRO A 96 -5.52 -11.87 -11.18
N ASN A 97 -4.63 -12.81 -11.51
CA ASN A 97 -4.24 -13.89 -10.58
C ASN A 97 -3.29 -13.41 -9.47
N ALA A 98 -2.77 -12.19 -9.58
CA ALA A 98 -1.96 -11.51 -8.56
C ALA A 98 -0.73 -12.28 -8.06
N ILE A 99 -0.18 -13.18 -8.86
CA ILE A 99 0.93 -14.08 -8.46
C ILE A 99 2.15 -13.28 -7.99
N ALA A 100 2.50 -12.22 -8.71
CA ALA A 100 3.66 -11.40 -8.36
C ALA A 100 3.46 -10.68 -7.02
N THR A 101 2.29 -10.11 -6.79
CA THR A 101 1.94 -9.43 -5.53
C THR A 101 1.90 -10.41 -4.36
N PHE A 102 1.22 -11.55 -4.53
CA PHE A 102 1.18 -12.61 -3.52
C PHE A 102 2.60 -13.09 -3.15
N ASN A 103 3.42 -13.42 -4.15
CA ASN A 103 4.79 -13.88 -3.90
C ASN A 103 5.62 -12.81 -3.19
N CYS A 104 5.44 -11.53 -3.54
CA CYS A 104 6.13 -10.43 -2.90
C CYS A 104 5.76 -10.31 -1.42
N LEU A 105 4.47 -10.35 -1.08
CA LEU A 105 3.99 -10.31 0.30
C LEU A 105 4.50 -11.51 1.11
N ASN A 106 4.33 -12.72 0.57
CA ASN A 106 4.77 -13.95 1.23
C ASN A 106 6.29 -13.98 1.44
N GLN A 107 7.08 -13.54 0.46
CA GLN A 107 8.53 -13.46 0.59
C GLN A 107 8.97 -12.45 1.64
N ALA A 108 8.27 -11.32 1.77
CA ALA A 108 8.57 -10.34 2.81
C ALA A 108 8.33 -10.93 4.22
N LEU A 109 7.24 -11.68 4.42
CA LEU A 109 6.98 -12.39 5.69
C LEU A 109 8.05 -13.43 5.98
N GLN A 110 8.40 -14.27 5.00
CA GLN A 110 9.45 -15.29 5.13
C GLN A 110 10.81 -14.67 5.49
N ASN A 111 11.20 -13.58 4.83
CA ASN A 111 12.44 -12.88 5.12
C ASN A 111 12.49 -12.30 6.54
N ALA A 112 11.35 -11.96 7.11
CA ALA A 112 11.22 -11.49 8.48
C ALA A 112 11.09 -12.64 9.51
N ASN A 113 10.88 -13.88 9.07
CA ASN A 113 10.44 -15.02 9.89
C ASN A 113 9.13 -14.72 10.65
N LEU A 114 8.18 -14.07 9.96
CA LEU A 114 6.86 -13.70 10.47
C LEU A 114 5.76 -14.47 9.74
N GLU A 115 4.65 -14.67 10.44
CA GLU A 115 3.38 -15.14 9.88
C GLU A 115 2.36 -13.99 9.86
N ILE A 116 1.25 -14.17 9.16
CA ILE A 116 0.14 -13.18 9.14
C ILE A 116 -0.38 -12.88 10.54
N SER A 117 -0.42 -13.88 11.42
CA SER A 117 -0.84 -13.73 12.81
C SER A 117 0.03 -12.80 13.65
N ASP A 118 1.24 -12.51 13.19
CA ASP A 118 2.16 -11.60 13.87
C ASP A 118 1.93 -10.14 13.45
N LEU A 119 1.10 -9.93 12.42
CA LEU A 119 0.82 -8.59 11.90
C LEU A 119 -0.36 -7.94 12.63
N THR A 120 -0.21 -6.69 13.00
CA THR A 120 -1.32 -5.85 13.46
C THR A 120 -2.22 -5.46 12.28
N CYS A 121 -1.63 -5.07 11.16
CA CYS A 121 -2.36 -4.69 9.97
C CYS A 121 -1.54 -4.90 8.70
N LEU A 122 -2.25 -4.98 7.57
CA LEU A 122 -1.73 -4.93 6.22
C LEU A 122 -2.22 -3.65 5.55
N LYS A 123 -1.31 -2.73 5.24
CA LYS A 123 -1.66 -1.52 4.48
C LYS A 123 -1.68 -1.84 2.99
N ALA A 124 -2.85 -1.80 2.38
CA ALA A 124 -3.07 -2.08 0.97
C ALA A 124 -2.68 -0.89 0.07
N HIS A 125 -2.37 -1.17 -1.19
CA HIS A 125 -2.14 -0.15 -2.20
C HIS A 125 -3.44 0.55 -2.61
N ALA A 126 -4.49 -0.22 -2.90
CA ALA A 126 -5.88 0.21 -3.01
C ALA A 126 -6.10 1.44 -3.92
N THR A 127 -5.76 1.32 -5.21
CA THR A 127 -5.84 2.45 -6.16
C THR A 127 -7.24 2.82 -6.60
N GLY A 128 -8.23 1.97 -6.40
CA GLY A 128 -9.60 2.23 -6.84
C GLY A 128 -9.89 1.93 -8.32
N SER A 129 -8.90 1.58 -9.13
CA SER A 129 -9.16 1.10 -10.49
C SER A 129 -9.55 -0.39 -10.48
N GLU A 130 -10.51 -0.78 -11.30
CA GLU A 130 -11.11 -2.12 -11.29
C GLU A 130 -10.07 -3.25 -11.36
N ASN A 131 -9.20 -3.23 -12.35
CA ASN A 131 -8.18 -4.27 -12.53
C ASN A 131 -7.16 -4.34 -11.39
N SER A 132 -6.79 -3.19 -10.84
CA SER A 132 -5.85 -3.11 -9.72
C SER A 132 -6.48 -3.60 -8.43
N ASN A 133 -7.73 -3.20 -8.16
CA ASN A 133 -8.50 -3.69 -7.02
C ASN A 133 -8.63 -5.21 -7.06
N LEU A 134 -9.08 -5.78 -8.19
CA LEU A 134 -9.25 -7.22 -8.34
C LEU A 134 -7.94 -7.98 -8.11
N SER A 135 -6.86 -7.51 -8.71
CA SER A 135 -5.53 -8.11 -8.53
C SER A 135 -5.10 -8.09 -7.06
N GLU A 136 -5.22 -6.96 -6.39
CA GLU A 136 -4.77 -6.83 -5.00
C GLU A 136 -5.65 -7.64 -4.04
N VAL A 137 -6.97 -7.62 -4.21
CA VAL A 137 -7.92 -8.45 -3.45
C VAL A 137 -7.57 -9.93 -3.60
N ASN A 138 -7.28 -10.40 -4.81
CA ASN A 138 -6.88 -11.79 -5.04
C ASN A 138 -5.55 -12.13 -4.37
N ALA A 139 -4.57 -11.22 -4.36
CA ALA A 139 -3.31 -11.42 -3.65
C ALA A 139 -3.51 -11.57 -2.15
N ILE A 140 -4.30 -10.66 -1.54
CA ILE A 140 -4.58 -10.65 -0.10
C ILE A 140 -5.41 -11.87 0.29
N ASN A 141 -6.45 -12.21 -0.47
CA ASN A 141 -7.24 -13.43 -0.24
C ASN A 141 -6.38 -14.70 -0.29
N ASN A 142 -5.49 -14.80 -1.26
CA ASN A 142 -4.58 -15.94 -1.34
C ASN A 142 -3.63 -15.97 -0.15
N LEU A 143 -3.14 -14.83 0.30
CA LEU A 143 -2.28 -14.74 1.48
C LEU A 143 -3.04 -15.23 2.73
N PHE A 144 -4.25 -14.76 2.96
CA PHE A 144 -5.06 -15.15 4.12
C PHE A 144 -5.48 -16.63 4.11
N LYS A 145 -5.77 -17.20 2.93
CA LYS A 145 -6.11 -18.64 2.80
C LYS A 145 -4.98 -19.56 3.26
N HIS A 146 -3.74 -19.16 3.14
CA HIS A 146 -2.57 -19.95 3.54
C HIS A 146 -2.22 -19.78 5.02
N HIS A 147 -2.89 -18.87 5.72
CA HIS A 147 -2.69 -18.59 7.15
C HIS A 147 -3.98 -18.78 7.92
N LYS A 148 -3.90 -19.34 9.15
CA LYS A 148 -5.08 -19.60 9.99
C LYS A 148 -5.71 -18.35 10.59
N ASN A 149 -4.94 -17.30 10.68
CA ASN A 149 -5.33 -15.99 11.22
C ASN A 149 -5.14 -14.93 10.14
N SER A 150 -5.81 -13.83 10.30
CA SER A 150 -5.74 -12.63 9.45
C SER A 150 -5.38 -11.41 10.28
N CYS A 151 -5.09 -10.32 9.63
CA CYS A 151 -4.90 -9.03 10.24
C CYS A 151 -5.82 -8.00 9.57
N ASP A 152 -5.98 -6.86 10.21
CA ASP A 152 -6.77 -5.76 9.64
C ASP A 152 -6.14 -5.23 8.35
N VAL A 153 -6.98 -4.89 7.37
CA VAL A 153 -6.54 -4.27 6.11
C VAL A 153 -6.84 -2.77 6.15
N VAL A 154 -5.78 -1.98 6.02
CA VAL A 154 -5.84 -0.51 6.11
C VAL A 154 -5.70 0.10 4.73
N VAL A 155 -6.57 1.05 4.41
CA VAL A 155 -6.57 1.80 3.16
C VAL A 155 -6.48 3.29 3.46
N LEU A 156 -5.45 3.96 2.93
CA LEU A 156 -5.16 5.36 3.22
C LEU A 156 -5.54 6.34 2.10
N LYS A 157 -5.58 5.86 0.85
CA LYS A 157 -5.83 6.73 -0.31
C LYS A 157 -7.18 7.46 -0.30
N PRO A 158 -8.27 6.94 0.25
CA PRO A 158 -9.51 7.71 0.35
C PRO A 158 -9.39 9.03 1.12
N TYR A 159 -8.40 9.13 2.02
CA TYR A 159 -8.14 10.34 2.84
C TYR A 159 -7.26 11.38 2.14
N ILE A 160 -6.40 10.94 1.21
CA ILE A 160 -5.30 11.78 0.68
C ILE A 160 -5.21 11.80 -0.85
N GLY A 161 -6.02 10.99 -1.53
CA GLY A 161 -5.86 10.73 -2.97
C GLY A 161 -4.66 9.81 -3.27
N HIS A 162 -4.49 9.49 -4.53
CA HIS A 162 -3.31 8.75 -5.01
C HIS A 162 -2.18 9.73 -5.27
N THR A 163 -1.22 9.80 -4.37
CA THR A 163 -0.10 10.75 -4.43
C THR A 163 1.12 10.22 -5.21
N LEU A 164 0.88 9.33 -6.16
CA LEU A 164 1.83 8.78 -7.14
C LEU A 164 3.27 8.62 -6.60
N GLY A 165 4.17 9.53 -6.96
CA GLY A 165 5.58 9.48 -6.60
C GLY A 165 5.85 9.58 -5.10
N SER A 166 4.96 10.22 -4.33
CA SER A 166 5.09 10.33 -2.87
C SER A 166 4.35 9.25 -2.08
N CYS A 167 3.55 8.39 -2.74
CA CYS A 167 2.74 7.37 -2.07
C CYS A 167 3.50 6.56 -1.02
N GLY A 168 4.67 6.04 -1.38
CA GLY A 168 5.42 5.16 -0.49
C GLY A 168 5.86 5.83 0.80
N THR A 169 6.40 7.05 0.73
CA THR A 169 6.85 7.80 1.91
C THR A 169 5.67 8.36 2.71
N ASN A 170 4.67 8.90 2.02
CA ASN A 170 3.51 9.51 2.64
C ASN A 170 2.68 8.47 3.43
N GLU A 171 2.33 7.35 2.80
CA GLU A 171 1.51 6.32 3.43
C GLU A 171 2.24 5.61 4.59
N ILE A 172 3.57 5.45 4.53
CA ILE A 172 4.35 4.93 5.67
C ILE A 172 4.25 5.88 6.86
N ILE A 173 4.42 7.19 6.65
CA ILE A 173 4.33 8.18 7.71
C ILE A 173 2.94 8.15 8.36
N LEU A 174 1.88 8.18 7.55
CA LEU A 174 0.50 8.15 8.03
C LEU A 174 0.19 6.88 8.82
N LEU A 175 0.65 5.72 8.34
CA LEU A 175 0.47 4.46 9.07
C LEU A 175 1.24 4.46 10.40
N CYS A 176 2.49 4.89 10.40
CA CYS A 176 3.30 4.98 11.62
C CYS A 176 2.65 5.90 12.66
N GLU A 177 2.15 7.06 12.26
CA GLU A 177 1.44 7.98 13.16
C GLU A 177 0.11 7.40 13.66
N SER A 178 -0.62 6.67 12.80
CA SER A 178 -1.83 5.95 13.20
C SER A 178 -1.54 4.90 14.26
N ILE A 179 -0.50 4.10 14.09
CA ILE A 179 -0.07 3.10 15.06
C ILE A 179 0.34 3.76 16.39
N LYS A 180 1.11 4.86 16.36
CA LYS A 180 1.49 5.61 17.55
C LYS A 180 0.28 6.17 18.31
N SER A 181 -0.76 6.59 17.59
CA SER A 181 -2.00 7.08 18.19
C SER A 181 -2.87 5.96 18.79
N GLY A 182 -2.54 4.69 18.53
CA GLY A 182 -3.33 3.54 18.93
C GLY A 182 -4.61 3.34 18.13
N THR A 183 -4.73 3.97 16.95
CA THR A 183 -5.94 3.92 16.12
C THR A 183 -5.58 3.66 14.67
N LEU A 184 -6.15 2.65 14.06
CA LEU A 184 -6.05 2.42 12.62
C LEU A 184 -7.19 3.15 11.90
N PRO A 185 -6.93 3.83 10.77
CA PRO A 185 -7.96 4.51 10.01
C PRO A 185 -8.91 3.50 9.36
N LYS A 186 -10.19 3.79 9.42
CA LYS A 186 -11.23 3.01 8.75
C LYS A 186 -11.20 3.26 7.25
N THR A 187 -11.72 2.32 6.47
CA THR A 187 -11.89 2.51 5.02
C THR A 187 -13.17 3.31 4.77
N ILE A 188 -13.01 4.59 4.50
CA ILE A 188 -14.14 5.46 4.13
C ILE A 188 -14.64 5.15 2.71
N ASN A 189 -15.91 5.45 2.44
CA ASN A 189 -16.60 5.24 1.15
C ASN A 189 -16.73 3.77 0.74
N PHE A 190 -16.54 2.84 1.68
CA PHE A 190 -16.75 1.42 1.47
C PHE A 190 -18.17 1.05 1.92
N LYS A 191 -19.04 0.62 1.00
CA LYS A 191 -20.45 0.33 1.25
C LYS A 191 -20.93 -1.00 0.68
N ASN A 192 -20.38 -1.39 -0.47
CA ASN A 192 -20.82 -2.54 -1.24
C ASN A 192 -19.67 -3.51 -1.46
N GLU A 193 -19.74 -4.65 -0.80
CA GLU A 193 -18.71 -5.67 -0.82
C GLU A 193 -18.63 -6.43 -2.14
N TYR A 194 -17.42 -6.81 -2.55
CA TYR A 194 -17.26 -7.95 -3.45
C TYR A 194 -17.59 -9.23 -2.68
N GLU A 195 -18.10 -10.26 -3.32
CA GLU A 195 -18.31 -11.59 -2.73
C GLU A 195 -16.96 -12.30 -2.50
N THR A 196 -16.20 -11.88 -1.48
CA THR A 196 -14.90 -12.47 -1.14
C THR A 196 -14.70 -12.52 0.37
N ILE A 197 -13.91 -13.47 0.87
CA ILE A 197 -13.56 -13.62 2.30
C ILE A 197 -12.77 -12.42 2.83
N PHE A 198 -12.12 -11.68 1.94
CA PHE A 198 -11.29 -10.53 2.28
C PHE A 198 -12.03 -9.43 3.06
N TRP A 199 -13.33 -9.25 2.80
CA TRP A 199 -14.12 -8.18 3.40
C TRP A 199 -14.34 -8.31 4.90
N GLU A 200 -14.23 -9.50 5.44
CA GLU A 200 -14.34 -9.75 6.89
C GLU A 200 -13.22 -9.04 7.68
N TYR A 201 -12.15 -8.60 7.00
CA TYR A 201 -10.96 -8.01 7.61
C TYR A 201 -10.76 -6.53 7.27
N MET A 202 -11.67 -5.96 6.49
CA MET A 202 -11.65 -4.52 6.22
C MET A 202 -12.19 -3.76 7.43
N LEU A 203 -11.44 -2.73 7.85
CA LEU A 203 -11.96 -1.76 8.81
C LEU A 203 -12.91 -0.83 8.08
N ASP A 204 -14.20 -1.00 8.26
CA ASP A 204 -15.25 -0.18 7.64
C ASP A 204 -15.75 0.93 8.57
N ASP A 205 -16.61 1.81 8.04
CA ASP A 205 -17.22 2.92 8.77
C ASP A 205 -18.50 2.55 9.54
N SER A 206 -18.91 1.27 9.54
CA SER A 206 -20.16 0.81 10.16
C SER A 206 -20.14 0.80 11.69
#